data_c8c45a9662caabf7a9d6ff9b63339f6d
#
_entry.id   c8c45a9662caabf7a9d6ff9b63339f6d
#
_cell.length_a   1.000
_cell.length_b   1.000
_cell.length_c   1.000
_cell.angle_alpha   90.00
_cell.angle_beta   90.00
_cell.angle_gamma   90.00
#
_symmetry.space_group_name_H-M   'P 1'
#
loop_
_entity.id
_entity.type
_entity.pdbx_description
1 polymer ?
#
loop_
_entity_poly.entity_id
_entity_poly.type
_entity_poly.pdbx_seq_one_letter_code
_entity_poly.pdbx_strand_id
1 'polypeptide(L)'
;MNIKGLIFDSEFTFKTSRSGGAGGQNVNKVSTKVELDFDVVNSALLSEEQKAIVLTKLANKISKEGILQVISQTERNQLGNKEIVIKKFYELMHNCFVVQKKRRATKPSRSAKEKRLTSKKRDSEIKKMRKKDW
;
A
#
# COMPACT_ATOMS: atom_id res chain seq x y z
N MET A 1 -3.35 6.47 19.51
CA MET A 1 -4.72 6.49 18.99
C MET A 1 -5.05 5.11 18.44
N ASN A 2 -6.20 4.56 18.79
CA ASN A 2 -6.56 3.19 18.41
C ASN A 2 -7.99 3.21 17.84
N ILE A 3 -8.16 2.71 16.62
CA ILE A 3 -9.46 2.54 15.97
C ILE A 3 -10.01 1.12 16.14
N LYS A 4 -9.37 0.30 17.00
CA LYS A 4 -9.82 -1.07 17.27
C LYS A 4 -11.20 -1.02 17.93
N GLY A 5 -12.19 -1.57 17.24
CA GLY A 5 -13.58 -1.62 17.71
C GLY A 5 -14.53 -0.62 17.05
N LEU A 6 -14.06 0.28 16.18
CA LEU A 6 -14.95 1.09 15.35
C LEU A 6 -15.43 0.26 14.16
N ILE A 7 -16.76 0.24 13.97
CA ILE A 7 -17.41 -0.43 12.85
C ILE A 7 -17.89 0.68 11.91
N PHE A 8 -17.27 0.77 10.74
CA PHE A 8 -17.55 1.81 9.74
C PHE A 8 -18.59 1.40 8.71
N ASP A 9 -19.15 0.22 8.82
CA ASP A 9 -20.04 -0.38 7.80
C ASP A 9 -21.27 0.47 7.47
N SER A 10 -21.75 1.28 8.43
CA SER A 10 -22.87 2.21 8.26
C SER A 10 -22.55 3.43 7.37
N GLU A 11 -21.27 3.76 7.25
CA GLU A 11 -20.79 4.92 6.47
C GLU A 11 -20.25 4.52 5.08
N PHE A 12 -20.31 3.21 4.73
CA PHE A 12 -19.84 2.72 3.43
C PHE A 12 -20.86 2.95 2.32
N THR A 13 -20.39 3.49 1.21
CA THR A 13 -21.12 3.54 -0.04
C THR A 13 -20.45 2.60 -1.03
N PHE A 14 -21.21 1.65 -1.61
CA PHE A 14 -20.68 0.71 -2.57
C PHE A 14 -21.13 1.05 -3.98
N LYS A 15 -20.19 1.06 -4.92
CA LYS A 15 -20.42 1.17 -6.35
C LYS A 15 -19.93 -0.09 -7.03
N THR A 16 -20.65 -0.56 -8.03
CA THR A 16 -20.28 -1.74 -8.82
C THR A 16 -20.14 -1.38 -10.29
N SER A 17 -19.13 -1.92 -10.92
CA SER A 17 -18.89 -1.72 -12.35
C SER A 17 -18.32 -2.99 -12.98
N ARG A 18 -18.24 -3.01 -14.30
CA ARG A 18 -17.60 -4.10 -15.03
C ARG A 18 -16.10 -4.10 -14.72
N SER A 19 -15.51 -5.28 -14.55
CA SER A 19 -14.06 -5.41 -14.37
C SER A 19 -13.35 -5.07 -15.69
N GLY A 20 -12.24 -4.31 -15.60
CA GLY A 20 -11.35 -4.08 -16.74
C GLY A 20 -10.39 -5.26 -16.90
N GLY A 21 -10.25 -5.80 -18.09
CA GLY A 21 -9.29 -6.87 -18.42
C GLY A 21 -9.33 -7.25 -19.88
N ALA A 22 -8.35 -8.02 -20.34
CA ALA A 22 -8.32 -8.59 -21.69
C ALA A 22 -9.53 -9.49 -21.87
N GLY A 23 -10.42 -9.11 -22.79
CA GLY A 23 -11.79 -9.56 -22.96
C GLY A 23 -12.05 -11.07 -22.87
N GLY A 24 -13.24 -11.36 -22.40
CA GLY A 24 -13.91 -12.67 -22.42
C GLY A 24 -15.41 -12.44 -22.33
N GLN A 25 -16.22 -13.43 -22.71
CA GLN A 25 -17.67 -13.27 -22.78
C GLN A 25 -18.33 -12.87 -21.44
N ASN A 26 -17.74 -13.23 -20.30
CA ASN A 26 -18.27 -12.89 -18.96
C ASN A 26 -17.88 -11.50 -18.48
N VAL A 27 -16.71 -10.96 -18.86
CA VAL A 27 -16.20 -9.64 -18.42
C VAL A 27 -17.13 -8.51 -18.85
N ASN A 28 -17.76 -8.66 -20.00
CA ASN A 28 -18.66 -7.65 -20.56
C ASN A 28 -20.11 -7.73 -20.07
N LYS A 29 -20.49 -8.82 -19.37
CA LYS A 29 -21.87 -9.08 -18.95
C LYS A 29 -22.12 -8.93 -17.45
N VAL A 30 -21.08 -9.01 -16.59
CA VAL A 30 -21.24 -9.04 -15.14
C VAL A 30 -20.44 -7.93 -14.49
N SER A 31 -21.09 -7.14 -13.60
CA SER A 31 -20.46 -6.08 -12.82
C SER A 31 -19.81 -6.66 -11.56
N THR A 32 -18.61 -7.21 -11.70
CA THR A 32 -17.87 -7.88 -10.61
C THR A 32 -16.93 -6.95 -9.85
N LYS A 33 -16.50 -5.86 -10.45
CA LYS A 33 -15.66 -4.84 -9.79
C LYS A 33 -16.48 -4.11 -8.74
N VAL A 34 -15.97 -4.05 -7.52
CA VAL A 34 -16.57 -3.32 -6.39
C VAL A 34 -15.66 -2.18 -5.96
N GLU A 35 -16.24 -1.03 -5.78
CA GLU A 35 -15.61 0.18 -5.24
C GLU A 35 -16.35 0.53 -3.94
N LEU A 36 -15.59 0.75 -2.88
CA LEU A 36 -16.05 1.23 -1.60
C LEU A 36 -15.63 2.68 -1.46
N ASP A 37 -16.60 3.58 -1.29
CA ASP A 37 -16.39 4.98 -1.00
C ASP A 37 -16.69 5.25 0.47
N PHE A 38 -15.77 5.94 1.14
CA PHE A 38 -15.89 6.35 2.52
C PHE A 38 -15.58 7.85 2.65
N ASP A 39 -16.54 8.62 3.13
CA ASP A 39 -16.38 10.06 3.33
C ASP A 39 -15.64 10.34 4.64
N VAL A 40 -14.34 10.66 4.52
CA VAL A 40 -13.48 10.92 5.68
C VAL A 40 -13.85 12.22 6.37
N VAL A 41 -14.24 13.24 5.61
CA VAL A 41 -14.52 14.60 6.12
C VAL A 41 -15.80 14.60 6.95
N ASN A 42 -16.85 13.96 6.45
CA ASN A 42 -18.18 13.96 7.08
C ASN A 42 -18.41 12.76 8.01
N SER A 43 -17.42 11.88 8.21
CA SER A 43 -17.55 10.74 9.11
C SER A 43 -17.87 11.17 10.53
N ALA A 44 -18.91 10.59 11.13
CA ALA A 44 -19.28 10.79 12.52
C ALA A 44 -18.45 9.93 13.50
N LEU A 45 -17.80 8.88 13.00
CA LEU A 45 -17.03 7.89 13.78
C LEU A 45 -15.59 8.32 14.03
N LEU A 46 -15.05 9.24 13.19
CA LEU A 46 -13.68 9.72 13.29
C LEU A 46 -13.62 11.06 14.05
N SER A 47 -12.69 11.18 15.00
CA SER A 47 -12.36 12.48 15.60
C SER A 47 -11.62 13.36 14.59
N GLU A 48 -11.62 14.69 14.79
CA GLU A 48 -10.93 15.64 13.90
C GLU A 48 -9.43 15.34 13.76
N GLU A 49 -8.79 14.93 14.84
CA GLU A 49 -7.38 14.52 14.81
C GLU A 49 -7.17 13.26 13.97
N GLN A 50 -8.09 12.28 14.04
CA GLN A 50 -8.04 11.06 13.23
C GLN A 50 -8.28 11.37 11.76
N LYS A 51 -9.23 12.24 11.43
CA LYS A 51 -9.48 12.72 10.06
C LYS A 51 -8.22 13.35 9.47
N ALA A 52 -7.55 14.24 10.20
CA ALA A 52 -6.31 14.88 9.75
C ALA A 52 -5.20 13.86 9.44
N ILE A 53 -5.04 12.83 10.28
CA ILE A 53 -4.06 11.75 10.07
C ILE A 53 -4.40 10.96 8.80
N VAL A 54 -5.67 10.57 8.62
CA VAL A 54 -6.13 9.80 7.45
C VAL A 54 -5.93 10.60 6.17
N LEU A 55 -6.37 11.87 6.14
CA LEU A 55 -6.22 12.77 5.00
C LEU A 55 -4.74 12.96 4.61
N THR A 56 -3.85 13.04 5.58
CA THR A 56 -2.40 13.18 5.33
C THR A 56 -1.78 11.88 4.82
N LYS A 57 -2.05 10.76 5.47
CA LYS A 57 -1.40 9.49 5.15
C LYS A 57 -1.96 8.79 3.90
N LEU A 58 -3.24 9.00 3.59
CA LEU A 58 -3.91 8.42 2.43
C LEU A 58 -4.23 9.44 1.34
N ALA A 59 -3.54 10.57 1.30
CA ALA A 59 -3.77 11.64 0.32
C ALA A 59 -3.81 11.15 -1.15
N ASN A 60 -3.03 10.09 -1.46
CA ASN A 60 -3.00 9.48 -2.80
C ASN A 60 -4.19 8.57 -3.14
N LYS A 61 -5.06 8.27 -2.17
CA LYS A 61 -6.26 7.42 -2.31
C LYS A 61 -7.55 8.17 -1.99
N ILE A 62 -7.43 9.42 -1.59
CA ILE A 62 -8.56 10.29 -1.23
C ILE A 62 -8.77 11.27 -2.37
N SER A 63 -10.03 11.42 -2.79
CA SER A 63 -10.42 12.41 -3.79
C SER A 63 -10.30 13.84 -3.25
N LYS A 64 -10.40 14.85 -4.13
CA LYS A 64 -10.41 16.27 -3.73
C LYS A 64 -11.57 16.62 -2.80
N GLU A 65 -12.62 15.82 -2.82
CA GLU A 65 -13.83 15.96 -2.00
C GLU A 65 -13.69 15.29 -0.62
N GLY A 66 -12.54 14.65 -0.33
CA GLY A 66 -12.31 13.98 0.95
C GLY A 66 -12.83 12.54 1.02
N ILE A 67 -13.16 11.92 -0.12
CA ILE A 67 -13.69 10.55 -0.20
C ILE A 67 -12.53 9.58 -0.40
N LEU A 68 -12.37 8.63 0.51
CA LEU A 68 -11.44 7.52 0.39
C LEU A 68 -12.06 6.43 -0.49
N GLN A 69 -11.38 6.08 -1.57
CA GLN A 69 -11.83 5.07 -2.53
C GLN A 69 -10.98 3.80 -2.42
N VAL A 70 -11.64 2.65 -2.24
CA VAL A 70 -11.01 1.33 -2.20
C VAL A 70 -11.66 0.42 -3.22
N ILE A 71 -10.85 -0.17 -4.10
CA ILE A 71 -11.36 -0.95 -5.24
C ILE A 71 -10.87 -2.40 -5.17
N SER A 72 -11.74 -3.34 -5.56
CA SER A 72 -11.37 -4.74 -5.84
C SER A 72 -12.06 -5.28 -7.09
N GLN A 73 -11.27 -6.02 -7.87
CA GLN A 73 -11.73 -6.78 -9.05
C GLN A 73 -11.01 -8.14 -9.13
N THR A 74 -10.58 -8.67 -7.99
CA THR A 74 -9.72 -9.85 -7.92
C THR A 74 -10.52 -11.14 -8.07
N GLU A 75 -11.73 -11.16 -7.47
CA GLU A 75 -12.63 -12.31 -7.49
C GLU A 75 -13.57 -12.28 -8.69
N ARG A 76 -14.03 -13.48 -9.10
CA ARG A 76 -15.00 -13.63 -10.19
C ARG A 76 -16.41 -13.22 -9.81
N ASN A 77 -16.73 -13.15 -8.53
CA ASN A 77 -18.03 -12.76 -8.00
C ASN A 77 -17.98 -11.41 -7.29
N GLN A 78 -19.11 -10.73 -7.28
CA GLN A 78 -19.26 -9.41 -6.66
C GLN A 78 -19.15 -9.49 -5.12
N LEU A 79 -19.71 -10.54 -4.49
CA LEU A 79 -19.68 -10.70 -3.04
C LEU A 79 -18.26 -10.85 -2.51
N GLY A 80 -17.43 -11.70 -3.13
CA GLY A 80 -16.04 -11.85 -2.76
C GLY A 80 -15.24 -10.54 -2.90
N ASN A 81 -15.49 -9.77 -3.98
CA ASN A 81 -14.87 -8.46 -4.12
C ASN A 81 -15.34 -7.46 -3.05
N LYS A 82 -16.61 -7.53 -2.63
CA LYS A 82 -17.13 -6.70 -1.54
C LYS A 82 -16.44 -6.99 -0.21
N GLU A 83 -16.26 -8.25 0.14
CA GLU A 83 -15.51 -8.66 1.34
C GLU A 83 -14.05 -8.19 1.30
N ILE A 84 -13.41 -8.29 0.12
CA ILE A 84 -12.03 -7.85 -0.07
C ILE A 84 -11.89 -6.35 0.09
N VAL A 85 -12.79 -5.52 -0.45
CA VAL A 85 -12.68 -4.06 -0.28
C VAL A 85 -12.89 -3.63 1.16
N ILE A 86 -13.81 -4.27 1.89
CA ILE A 86 -14.00 -4.03 3.33
C ILE A 86 -12.72 -4.37 4.10
N LYS A 87 -12.15 -5.54 3.86
CA LYS A 87 -10.89 -5.95 4.49
C LYS A 87 -9.75 -4.98 4.18
N LYS A 88 -9.57 -4.61 2.91
CA LYS A 88 -8.57 -3.61 2.49
C LYS A 88 -8.78 -2.25 3.18
N PHE A 89 -10.02 -1.81 3.33
CA PHE A 89 -10.35 -0.57 4.02
C PHE A 89 -9.88 -0.62 5.48
N TYR A 90 -10.23 -1.66 6.22
CA TYR A 90 -9.82 -1.80 7.62
C TYR A 90 -8.29 -1.91 7.76
N GLU A 91 -7.61 -2.59 6.85
CA GLU A 91 -6.14 -2.66 6.80
C GLU A 91 -5.51 -1.28 6.56
N LEU A 92 -6.03 -0.49 5.62
CA LEU A 92 -5.57 0.87 5.34
C LEU A 92 -5.77 1.78 6.55
N MET A 93 -6.96 1.75 7.16
CA MET A 93 -7.27 2.52 8.36
C MET A 93 -6.37 2.12 9.53
N HIS A 94 -6.19 0.83 9.78
CA HIS A 94 -5.27 0.36 10.82
C HIS A 94 -3.84 0.88 10.59
N ASN A 95 -3.32 0.79 9.37
CA ASN A 95 -1.97 1.22 9.02
C ASN A 95 -1.77 2.74 9.20
N CYS A 96 -2.82 3.55 9.06
CA CYS A 96 -2.75 4.99 9.33
C CYS A 96 -2.39 5.29 10.79
N PHE A 97 -2.84 4.47 11.74
CA PHE A 97 -2.65 4.71 13.17
C PHE A 97 -1.47 3.91 13.76
N VAL A 98 -0.82 3.07 12.97
CA VAL A 98 0.41 2.39 13.40
C VAL A 98 1.56 3.39 13.46
N VAL A 99 2.16 3.53 14.65
CA VAL A 99 3.37 4.30 14.84
C VAL A 99 4.57 3.46 14.38
N GLN A 100 5.23 3.90 13.32
CA GLN A 100 6.41 3.21 12.81
C GLN A 100 7.59 3.38 13.77
N LYS A 101 8.20 2.26 14.15
CA LYS A 101 9.43 2.29 14.96
C LYS A 101 10.55 2.97 14.17
N LYS A 102 11.30 3.87 14.81
CA LYS A 102 12.48 4.51 14.21
C LYS A 102 13.47 3.45 13.77
N ARG A 103 13.86 3.47 12.49
CA ARG A 103 14.89 2.57 11.95
C ARG A 103 16.23 2.89 12.60
N ARG A 104 16.86 1.88 13.19
CA ARG A 104 18.24 1.99 13.70
C ARG A 104 19.20 1.77 12.55
N ALA A 105 20.25 2.61 12.48
CA ALA A 105 21.33 2.43 11.51
C ALA A 105 22.04 1.10 11.80
N THR A 106 22.13 0.23 10.77
CA THR A 106 22.86 -1.03 10.87
C THR A 106 24.30 -0.86 10.37
N LYS A 107 25.26 -1.38 11.12
CA LYS A 107 26.68 -1.40 10.67
C LYS A 107 26.87 -2.57 9.70
N PRO A 108 27.76 -2.44 8.68
CA PRO A 108 28.10 -3.54 7.80
C PRO A 108 28.61 -4.75 8.59
N SER A 109 28.21 -5.95 8.22
CA SER A 109 28.71 -7.18 8.83
C SER A 109 30.22 -7.37 8.58
N ARG A 110 30.87 -8.19 9.41
CA ARG A 110 32.29 -8.53 9.24
C ARG A 110 32.55 -9.12 7.86
N SER A 111 31.71 -10.07 7.42
CA SER A 111 31.83 -10.69 6.09
C SER A 111 31.67 -9.68 4.94
N ALA A 112 30.79 -8.70 5.06
CA ALA A 112 30.63 -7.65 4.07
C ALA A 112 31.89 -6.76 3.96
N LYS A 113 32.53 -6.45 5.09
CA LYS A 113 33.80 -5.70 5.11
C LYS A 113 34.93 -6.51 4.45
N GLU A 114 35.04 -7.78 4.78
CA GLU A 114 36.03 -8.69 4.21
C GLU A 114 35.87 -8.86 2.69
N LYS A 115 34.64 -9.09 2.22
CA LYS A 115 34.32 -9.14 0.79
C LYS A 115 34.72 -7.86 0.06
N ARG A 116 34.40 -6.68 0.64
CA ARG A 116 34.78 -5.39 0.06
C ARG A 116 36.29 -5.21 -0.02
N LEU A 117 37.02 -5.61 1.01
CA LEU A 117 38.48 -5.54 1.02
C LEU A 117 39.11 -6.47 -0.02
N THR A 118 38.62 -7.71 -0.11
CA THR A 118 39.08 -8.70 -1.10
C THR A 118 38.81 -8.20 -2.53
N SER A 119 37.62 -7.66 -2.81
CA SER A 119 37.31 -7.07 -4.11
C SER A 119 38.27 -5.92 -4.47
N LYS A 120 38.48 -4.99 -3.52
CA LYS A 120 39.41 -3.87 -3.74
C LYS A 120 40.86 -4.32 -3.99
N LYS A 121 41.33 -5.39 -3.30
CA LYS A 121 42.65 -5.95 -3.50
C LYS A 121 42.79 -6.55 -4.90
N ARG A 122 41.80 -7.35 -5.32
CA ARG A 122 41.73 -7.92 -6.67
C ARG A 122 41.74 -6.83 -7.76
N ASP A 123 40.91 -5.80 -7.60
CA ASP A 123 40.84 -4.68 -8.56
C ASP A 123 42.19 -3.91 -8.63
N SER A 124 42.88 -3.77 -7.49
CA SER A 124 44.22 -3.17 -7.44
C SER A 124 45.27 -4.00 -8.17
N GLU A 125 45.24 -5.32 -8.01
CA GLU A 125 46.14 -6.25 -8.70
C GLU A 125 45.94 -6.20 -10.22
N ILE A 126 44.68 -6.22 -10.68
CA ILE A 126 44.32 -6.06 -12.09
C ILE A 126 44.83 -4.72 -12.64
N LYS A 127 44.69 -3.62 -11.91
CA LYS A 127 45.21 -2.31 -12.32
C LYS A 127 46.72 -2.27 -12.39
N LYS A 128 47.42 -2.95 -11.48
CA LYS A 128 48.88 -3.05 -11.51
C LYS A 128 49.38 -3.84 -12.73
N MET A 129 48.68 -4.93 -13.08
CA MET A 129 49.04 -5.73 -14.28
C MET A 129 48.90 -4.88 -15.56
N ARG A 130 47.84 -4.10 -15.69
CA ARG A 130 47.64 -3.21 -16.85
C ARG A 130 48.70 -2.11 -17.00
N LYS A 131 49.37 -1.68 -15.90
CA LYS A 131 50.45 -0.67 -15.95
C LYS A 131 51.78 -1.25 -16.37
N LYS A 132 51.96 -2.56 -16.42
CA LYS A 132 53.23 -3.22 -16.74
C LYS A 132 53.43 -3.44 -18.23
N ASP A 133 52.41 -3.19 -19.04
CA ASP A 133 52.41 -3.41 -20.50
C ASP A 133 52.65 -2.13 -21.31
N TRP A 134 53.21 -1.04 -20.67
CA TRP A 134 53.60 0.22 -21.32
C TRP A 134 55.05 0.56 -20.96
#